data_20a6673e1b83b3254bf16f8cd0bbdae4
#
_entry.id   20a6673e1b83b3254bf16f8cd0bbdae4
#
_cell.length_a   1.000
_cell.length_b   1.000
_cell.length_c   1.000
_cell.angle_alpha   90.00
_cell.angle_beta   90.00
_cell.angle_gamma   90.00
#
_symmetry.space_group_name_H-M   'P 1'
#
loop_
_entity.id
_entity.type
_entity.pdbx_description
1 polymer ?
#
loop_
_entity_poly.entity_id
_entity_poly.type
_entity_poly.pdbx_seq_one_letter_code
_entity_poly.pdbx_strand_id
1 'polypeptide(L)'
;MNFFRRTPRAVGAPEFLIVGLGNPGKAYEFTRHNAGFLCLDLFAQENDIKINRLKFNALIGDAEICGKRCILAKPQTFMNNSGEAVRDIASFYKIPPEKIIVIFDDISLPCGRLRIRRKGSDGGHNGIKSIIYQLQSDQFPRIKLGIGAKLHPDQPLADWVLSVMKGDDLENLRSACLEACDAIPLLVNGEIEKAMGLYNAAK
;
A
#
# COMPACT_ATOMS: atom_id res chain seq x y z
N MET A 1 -25.10 -26.72 -5.52
CA MET A 1 -24.08 -27.24 -6.43
C MET A 1 -23.24 -26.01 -6.84
N ASN A 2 -22.20 -25.69 -6.04
CA ASN A 2 -21.37 -24.51 -6.26
C ASN A 2 -20.28 -24.85 -7.29
N PHE A 3 -20.46 -24.38 -8.51
CA PHE A 3 -19.39 -24.39 -9.50
C PHE A 3 -18.32 -23.37 -9.07
N PHE A 4 -17.18 -23.85 -8.59
CA PHE A 4 -15.97 -23.06 -8.43
C PHE A 4 -15.57 -22.49 -9.80
N ARG A 5 -15.96 -21.27 -10.11
CA ARG A 5 -15.33 -20.49 -11.19
C ARG A 5 -13.91 -20.18 -10.72
N ARG A 6 -12.94 -21.00 -11.13
CA ARG A 6 -11.56 -20.56 -11.20
C ARG A 6 -11.52 -19.38 -12.17
N THR A 7 -11.31 -18.18 -11.65
CA THR A 7 -10.94 -17.04 -12.49
C THR A 7 -9.72 -17.46 -13.33
N PRO A 8 -9.77 -17.36 -14.67
CA PRO A 8 -8.61 -17.67 -15.48
C PRO A 8 -7.47 -16.76 -15.02
N ARG A 9 -6.27 -17.32 -14.79
CA ARG A 9 -5.08 -16.51 -14.54
C ARG A 9 -4.91 -15.57 -15.72
N ALA A 10 -4.86 -14.25 -15.46
CA ALA A 10 -4.56 -13.28 -16.49
C ALA A 10 -3.31 -13.72 -17.26
N VAL A 11 -3.44 -13.86 -18.57
CA VAL A 11 -2.36 -14.28 -19.46
C VAL A 11 -1.53 -13.05 -19.79
N GLY A 12 -0.21 -13.10 -19.59
CA GLY A 12 0.70 -11.99 -19.90
C GLY A 12 1.61 -11.60 -18.74
N ALA A 13 2.51 -10.67 -18.99
CA ALA A 13 3.37 -10.09 -17.95
C ALA A 13 2.54 -9.18 -17.02
N PRO A 14 2.86 -9.10 -15.73
CA PRO A 14 2.24 -8.12 -14.84
C PRO A 14 2.50 -6.70 -15.33
N GLU A 15 1.45 -5.87 -15.32
CA GLU A 15 1.51 -4.48 -15.74
C GLU A 15 1.68 -3.51 -14.56
N PHE A 16 1.17 -3.88 -13.39
CA PHE A 16 1.18 -3.05 -12.19
C PHE A 16 1.76 -3.81 -11.00
N LEU A 17 2.42 -3.04 -10.12
CA LEU A 17 2.83 -3.47 -8.80
C LEU A 17 2.09 -2.64 -7.75
N ILE A 18 1.38 -3.29 -6.83
CA ILE A 18 0.67 -2.64 -5.73
C ILE A 18 1.35 -3.06 -4.43
N VAL A 19 1.93 -2.10 -3.74
CA VAL A 19 2.75 -2.32 -2.55
C VAL A 19 2.05 -1.76 -1.33
N GLY A 20 1.76 -2.60 -0.34
CA GLY A 20 1.47 -2.14 1.01
C GLY A 20 2.76 -2.08 1.81
N LEU A 21 3.02 -0.97 2.53
CA LEU A 21 4.18 -0.86 3.41
C LEU A 21 3.84 -1.26 4.84
N GLY A 22 4.82 -1.85 5.52
CA GLY A 22 4.74 -2.32 6.90
C GLY A 22 6.00 -3.05 7.32
N ASN A 23 6.08 -3.41 8.60
CA ASN A 23 7.13 -4.25 9.17
C ASN A 23 6.63 -5.69 9.34
N PRO A 24 7.43 -6.70 9.00
CA PRO A 24 7.09 -8.09 9.21
C PRO A 24 7.13 -8.47 10.69
N GLY A 25 6.32 -9.45 11.05
CA GLY A 25 6.30 -10.02 12.40
C GLY A 25 5.09 -9.60 13.22
N LYS A 26 4.66 -10.53 14.10
CA LYS A 26 3.43 -10.43 14.89
C LYS A 26 3.38 -9.21 15.81
N ALA A 27 4.55 -8.75 16.27
CA ALA A 27 4.65 -7.55 17.12
C ALA A 27 4.25 -6.26 16.40
N TYR A 28 4.30 -6.22 15.07
CA TYR A 28 4.00 -5.04 14.27
C TYR A 28 2.62 -5.06 13.61
N GLU A 29 1.89 -6.19 13.69
CA GLU A 29 0.69 -6.47 12.90
C GLU A 29 -0.32 -5.32 12.90
N PHE A 30 -0.62 -4.75 14.07
CA PHE A 30 -1.59 -3.67 14.23
C PHE A 30 -0.94 -2.33 14.59
N THR A 31 0.35 -2.13 14.30
CA THR A 31 0.97 -0.83 14.49
C THR A 31 0.54 0.14 13.41
N ARG A 32 0.61 1.46 13.71
CA ARG A 32 0.28 2.54 12.78
C ARG A 32 1.10 2.45 11.49
N HIS A 33 2.36 2.06 11.61
CA HIS A 33 3.28 1.89 10.47
C HIS A 33 2.94 0.70 9.57
N ASN A 34 2.04 -0.19 10.00
CA ASN A 34 1.54 -1.31 9.20
C ASN A 34 0.23 -1.00 8.46
N ALA A 35 -0.22 0.26 8.44
CA ALA A 35 -1.44 0.65 7.75
C ALA A 35 -1.47 0.19 6.28
N GLY A 36 -0.34 0.24 5.58
CA GLY A 36 -0.24 -0.25 4.20
C GLY A 36 -0.44 -1.76 4.08
N PHE A 37 0.14 -2.56 5.01
CA PHE A 37 -0.08 -4.01 5.06
C PHE A 37 -1.55 -4.34 5.33
N LEU A 38 -2.15 -3.69 6.33
CA LEU A 38 -3.55 -3.90 6.70
C LEU A 38 -4.49 -3.56 5.54
N CYS A 39 -4.24 -2.46 4.84
CA CYS A 39 -5.03 -2.08 3.68
C CYS A 39 -4.90 -3.09 2.54
N LEU A 40 -3.69 -3.57 2.24
CA LEU A 40 -3.48 -4.53 1.16
C LEU A 40 -4.06 -5.91 1.51
N ASP A 41 -4.03 -6.31 2.79
CA ASP A 41 -4.68 -7.54 3.27
C ASP A 41 -6.20 -7.45 3.14
N LEU A 42 -6.80 -6.30 3.49
CA LEU A 42 -8.23 -6.06 3.29
C LEU A 42 -8.60 -6.13 1.81
N PHE A 43 -7.84 -5.46 0.94
CA PHE A 43 -8.06 -5.54 -0.51
C PHE A 43 -7.99 -6.98 -1.03
N ALA A 44 -7.01 -7.75 -0.55
CA ALA A 44 -6.84 -9.14 -0.94
C ALA A 44 -8.00 -10.02 -0.45
N GLN A 45 -8.49 -9.79 0.77
CA GLN A 45 -9.64 -10.49 1.33
C GLN A 45 -10.93 -10.22 0.55
N GLU A 46 -11.24 -8.96 0.25
CA GLU A 46 -12.43 -8.54 -0.50
C GLU A 46 -12.46 -9.10 -1.94
N ASN A 47 -11.29 -9.42 -2.50
CA ASN A 47 -11.13 -9.90 -3.87
C ASN A 47 -10.72 -11.39 -3.98
N ASP A 48 -10.73 -12.16 -2.87
CA ASP A 48 -10.29 -13.56 -2.80
C ASP A 48 -8.87 -13.79 -3.35
N ILE A 49 -7.96 -12.85 -3.10
CA ILE A 49 -6.56 -12.90 -3.52
C ILE A 49 -5.69 -13.43 -2.39
N LYS A 50 -4.71 -14.29 -2.67
CA LYS A 50 -3.77 -14.81 -1.69
C LYS A 50 -2.40 -14.14 -1.84
N ILE A 51 -1.96 -13.39 -0.81
CA ILE A 51 -0.62 -12.79 -0.74
C ILE A 51 0.24 -13.67 0.19
N ASN A 52 0.68 -14.81 -0.29
CA ASN A 52 1.34 -15.83 0.54
C ASN A 52 2.61 -16.45 -0.04
N ARG A 53 3.06 -16.02 -1.23
CA ARG A 53 4.30 -16.53 -1.83
C ARG A 53 5.46 -15.62 -1.47
N LEU A 54 6.46 -16.15 -0.79
CA LEU A 54 7.69 -15.43 -0.49
C LEU A 54 8.60 -15.39 -1.74
N LYS A 55 8.79 -14.18 -2.29
CA LYS A 55 9.70 -13.94 -3.42
C LYS A 55 10.21 -12.50 -3.36
N PHE A 56 11.46 -12.25 -3.77
CA PHE A 56 12.06 -10.90 -3.76
C PHE A 56 12.04 -10.23 -2.37
N ASN A 57 12.24 -11.00 -1.30
CA ASN A 57 12.09 -10.51 0.07
C ASN A 57 10.73 -9.82 0.34
N ALA A 58 9.67 -10.28 -0.32
CA ALA A 58 8.30 -9.84 -0.14
C ALA A 58 7.33 -11.03 -0.13
N LEU A 59 6.23 -10.92 0.61
CA LEU A 59 5.06 -11.76 0.36
C LEU A 59 4.33 -11.18 -0.85
N ILE A 60 4.12 -12.02 -1.88
CA ILE A 60 3.48 -11.60 -3.12
C ILE A 60 2.24 -12.42 -3.44
N GLY A 61 1.31 -11.78 -4.15
CA GLY A 61 0.13 -12.39 -4.76
C GLY A 61 -0.07 -11.92 -6.19
N ASP A 62 -0.65 -12.76 -7.04
CA ASP A 62 -1.12 -12.36 -8.37
C ASP A 62 -2.59 -11.94 -8.28
N ALA A 63 -2.93 -10.86 -8.95
CA ALA A 63 -4.29 -10.34 -9.06
C ALA A 63 -4.60 -9.96 -10.50
N GLU A 64 -5.89 -10.01 -10.87
CA GLU A 64 -6.40 -9.37 -12.05
C GLU A 64 -7.33 -8.22 -11.62
N ILE A 65 -6.98 -7.00 -12.00
CA ILE A 65 -7.74 -5.79 -11.65
C ILE A 65 -8.06 -5.07 -12.96
N CYS A 66 -9.34 -4.88 -13.26
CA CYS A 66 -9.81 -4.24 -14.51
C CYS A 66 -9.19 -4.87 -15.78
N GLY A 67 -9.06 -6.21 -15.81
CA GLY A 67 -8.48 -6.95 -16.94
C GLY A 67 -6.95 -6.85 -17.05
N LYS A 68 -6.27 -6.18 -16.11
CA LYS A 68 -4.81 -6.05 -16.07
C LYS A 68 -4.22 -6.94 -14.99
N ARG A 69 -3.14 -7.63 -15.34
CA ARG A 69 -2.42 -8.44 -14.36
C ARG A 69 -1.60 -7.54 -13.44
N CYS A 70 -1.78 -7.72 -12.14
CA CYS A 70 -1.13 -6.97 -11.09
C CYS A 70 -0.37 -7.92 -10.14
N ILE A 71 0.74 -7.46 -9.58
CA ILE A 71 1.39 -8.08 -8.43
C ILE A 71 1.04 -7.26 -7.19
N LEU A 72 0.50 -7.92 -6.18
CA LEU A 72 0.37 -7.36 -4.83
C LEU A 72 1.61 -7.75 -4.03
N ALA A 73 2.20 -6.83 -3.28
CA ALA A 73 3.43 -7.10 -2.53
C ALA A 73 3.43 -6.46 -1.15
N LYS A 74 3.86 -7.26 -0.15
CA LYS A 74 4.18 -6.81 1.21
C LYS A 74 5.66 -7.07 1.47
N PRO A 75 6.56 -6.05 1.41
CA PRO A 75 7.98 -6.21 1.68
C PRO A 75 8.23 -6.85 3.07
N GLN A 76 9.20 -7.77 3.15
CA GLN A 76 9.59 -8.43 4.40
C GLN A 76 10.97 -7.97 4.87
N THR A 77 11.44 -6.83 4.36
CA THR A 77 12.77 -6.25 4.57
C THR A 77 12.83 -5.24 5.72
N PHE A 78 11.79 -5.13 6.52
CA PHE A 78 11.51 -3.98 7.40
C PHE A 78 11.39 -2.65 6.63
N MET A 79 10.77 -1.65 7.27
CA MET A 79 10.36 -0.39 6.64
C MET A 79 11.50 0.33 5.91
N ASN A 80 12.66 0.47 6.57
CA ASN A 80 13.80 1.22 6.03
C ASN A 80 14.40 0.62 4.74
N ASN A 81 14.15 -0.65 4.47
CA ASN A 81 14.69 -1.39 3.32
C ASN A 81 13.59 -1.82 2.34
N SER A 82 12.36 -1.32 2.48
CA SER A 82 11.23 -1.69 1.61
C SER A 82 11.52 -1.51 0.13
N GLY A 83 12.34 -0.51 -0.21
CA GLY A 83 12.72 -0.23 -1.60
C GLY A 83 13.50 -1.35 -2.28
N GLU A 84 14.25 -2.17 -1.55
CA GLU A 84 15.01 -3.30 -2.11
C GLU A 84 14.05 -4.31 -2.74
N ALA A 85 13.03 -4.73 -2.00
CA ALA A 85 12.02 -5.65 -2.50
C ALA A 85 11.23 -5.06 -3.68
N VAL A 86 10.85 -3.77 -3.59
CA VAL A 86 10.11 -3.07 -4.66
C VAL A 86 10.93 -3.00 -5.94
N ARG A 87 12.22 -2.62 -5.85
CA ARG A 87 13.16 -2.60 -6.98
C ARG A 87 13.27 -3.97 -7.65
N ASP A 88 13.48 -5.01 -6.85
CA ASP A 88 13.70 -6.36 -7.38
C ASP A 88 12.46 -6.90 -8.10
N ILE A 89 11.26 -6.64 -7.56
CA ILE A 89 9.99 -6.99 -8.21
C ILE A 89 9.82 -6.18 -9.51
N ALA A 90 9.99 -4.86 -9.44
CA ALA A 90 9.81 -3.96 -10.57
C ALA A 90 10.78 -4.30 -11.71
N SER A 91 12.05 -4.55 -11.38
CA SER A 91 13.09 -4.94 -12.37
C SER A 91 12.77 -6.28 -13.03
N PHE A 92 12.38 -7.28 -12.23
CA PHE A 92 12.09 -8.62 -12.75
C PHE A 92 10.91 -8.63 -13.70
N TYR A 93 9.83 -7.90 -13.36
CA TYR A 93 8.63 -7.84 -14.20
C TYR A 93 8.65 -6.67 -15.20
N LYS A 94 9.70 -5.85 -15.19
CA LYS A 94 9.86 -4.66 -16.04
C LYS A 94 8.71 -3.66 -15.87
N ILE A 95 8.30 -3.45 -14.63
CA ILE A 95 7.23 -2.50 -14.27
C ILE A 95 7.86 -1.12 -14.01
N PRO A 96 7.51 -0.08 -14.79
CA PRO A 96 8.06 1.26 -14.60
C PRO A 96 7.47 1.93 -13.34
N PRO A 97 8.16 2.93 -12.74
CA PRO A 97 7.73 3.60 -11.51
C PRO A 97 6.28 4.10 -11.55
N GLU A 98 5.81 4.62 -12.66
CA GLU A 98 4.46 5.17 -12.84
C GLU A 98 3.35 4.12 -12.71
N LYS A 99 3.71 2.83 -12.79
CA LYS A 99 2.82 1.68 -12.59
C LYS A 99 3.02 0.98 -11.23
N ILE A 100 3.75 1.61 -10.30
CA ILE A 100 3.95 1.13 -8.92
C ILE A 100 3.06 1.95 -7.99
N ILE A 101 1.99 1.38 -7.47
CA ILE A 101 1.08 2.03 -6.51
C ILE A 101 1.54 1.66 -5.10
N VAL A 102 1.89 2.66 -4.27
CA VAL A 102 2.37 2.43 -2.90
C VAL A 102 1.36 2.93 -1.89
N ILE A 103 0.97 2.06 -0.95
CA ILE A 103 0.02 2.31 0.12
C ILE A 103 0.79 2.36 1.45
N PHE A 104 0.67 3.45 2.20
CA PHE A 104 1.44 3.66 3.44
C PHE A 104 0.77 4.67 4.38
N ASP A 105 1.24 4.72 5.62
CA ASP A 105 0.76 5.63 6.66
C ASP A 105 1.25 7.07 6.48
N ASP A 106 0.43 8.05 6.87
CA ASP A 106 0.78 9.48 6.86
C ASP A 106 0.33 10.14 8.17
N ILE A 107 1.30 10.67 8.92
CA ILE A 107 1.07 11.38 10.19
C ILE A 107 0.46 12.77 10.00
N SER A 108 0.52 13.34 8.81
CA SER A 108 -0.03 14.66 8.51
C SER A 108 -1.54 14.65 8.23
N LEU A 109 -2.12 13.45 8.12
CA LEU A 109 -3.54 13.24 7.89
C LEU A 109 -4.21 12.75 9.16
N PRO A 110 -5.41 13.27 9.48
CA PRO A 110 -6.22 12.70 10.55
C PRO A 110 -6.45 11.20 10.34
N CYS A 111 -6.58 10.43 11.43
CA CYS A 111 -6.90 9.01 11.35
C CYS A 111 -8.24 8.82 10.63
N GLY A 112 -8.31 7.84 9.72
CA GLY A 112 -9.49 7.59 8.90
C GLY A 112 -9.58 8.43 7.61
N ARG A 113 -8.60 9.29 7.36
CA ARG A 113 -8.51 10.04 6.09
C ARG A 113 -7.53 9.38 5.15
N LEU A 114 -7.81 9.44 3.85
CA LEU A 114 -6.84 9.05 2.84
C LEU A 114 -6.52 10.22 1.91
N ARG A 115 -5.36 10.15 1.27
CA ARG A 115 -4.95 11.10 0.23
C ARG A 115 -4.19 10.39 -0.87
N ILE A 116 -4.62 10.62 -2.11
CA ILE A 116 -3.97 10.09 -3.30
C ILE A 116 -3.05 11.15 -3.90
N ARG A 117 -1.85 10.76 -4.31
CA ARG A 117 -0.89 11.62 -5.01
C ARG A 117 -0.29 10.86 -6.18
N ARG A 118 -0.07 11.55 -7.30
CA ARG A 118 0.59 11.00 -8.48
C ARG A 118 2.08 10.73 -8.21
N LYS A 119 2.74 11.61 -7.46
CA LYS A 119 4.17 11.60 -7.13
C LYS A 119 4.46 12.47 -5.92
N GLY A 120 5.71 12.53 -5.46
CA GLY A 120 6.13 13.46 -4.42
C GLY A 120 7.35 12.99 -3.63
N SER A 121 7.85 13.82 -2.69
CA SER A 121 8.93 13.49 -1.77
C SER A 121 8.54 12.39 -0.78
N ASP A 122 9.49 11.94 0.03
CA ASP A 122 9.25 10.93 1.06
C ASP A 122 8.41 11.44 2.25
N GLY A 123 8.36 12.75 2.47
CA GLY A 123 7.63 13.34 3.59
C GLY A 123 8.09 12.86 4.97
N GLY A 124 9.34 12.38 5.07
CA GLY A 124 9.91 11.80 6.28
C GLY A 124 9.56 10.33 6.52
N HIS A 125 8.84 9.69 5.59
CA HIS A 125 8.48 8.28 5.71
C HIS A 125 9.61 7.39 5.20
N ASN A 126 10.24 6.61 6.08
CA ASN A 126 11.44 5.81 5.77
C ASN A 126 11.23 4.80 4.63
N GLY A 127 10.08 4.15 4.55
CA GLY A 127 9.76 3.21 3.47
C GLY A 127 9.69 3.91 2.11
N ILE A 128 9.07 5.10 2.04
CA ILE A 128 9.02 5.89 0.81
C ILE A 128 10.41 6.40 0.44
N LYS A 129 11.20 6.86 1.41
CA LYS A 129 12.60 7.26 1.19
C LYS A 129 13.41 6.10 0.59
N SER A 130 13.27 4.90 1.12
CA SER A 130 13.89 3.68 0.61
C SER A 130 13.47 3.38 -0.84
N ILE A 131 12.17 3.48 -1.16
CA ILE A 131 11.65 3.23 -2.52
C ILE A 131 12.20 4.27 -3.51
N ILE A 132 12.15 5.57 -3.16
CA ILE A 132 12.71 6.64 -4.02
C ILE A 132 14.19 6.38 -4.28
N TYR A 133 14.95 6.05 -3.26
CA TYR A 133 16.38 5.75 -3.39
C TYR A 133 16.65 4.55 -4.30
N GLN A 134 15.92 3.46 -4.14
CA GLN A 134 16.15 2.22 -4.89
C GLN A 134 15.63 2.29 -6.34
N LEU A 135 14.52 3.00 -6.59
CA LEU A 135 13.98 3.20 -7.93
C LEU A 135 14.65 4.37 -8.67
N GLN A 136 15.42 5.23 -7.98
CA GLN A 136 15.94 6.50 -8.50
C GLN A 136 14.84 7.37 -9.14
N SER A 137 13.63 7.29 -8.58
CA SER A 137 12.43 7.99 -9.07
C SER A 137 11.43 8.22 -7.94
N ASP A 138 10.78 9.37 -7.97
CA ASP A 138 9.62 9.70 -7.13
C ASP A 138 8.28 9.64 -7.91
N GLN A 139 8.33 9.23 -9.18
CA GLN A 139 7.22 9.25 -10.13
C GLN A 139 6.33 8.01 -10.00
N PHE A 140 5.85 7.71 -8.79
CA PHE A 140 4.93 6.60 -8.56
C PHE A 140 3.69 7.06 -7.79
N PRO A 141 2.49 6.55 -8.17
CA PRO A 141 1.24 6.81 -7.47
C PRO A 141 1.26 6.35 -6.01
N ARG A 142 0.60 7.10 -5.14
CA ARG A 142 0.58 6.87 -3.70
C ARG A 142 -0.82 6.99 -3.14
N ILE A 143 -1.17 6.06 -2.26
CA ILE A 143 -2.33 6.13 -1.38
C ILE A 143 -1.79 6.30 0.04
N LYS A 144 -1.99 7.47 0.61
CA LYS A 144 -1.58 7.84 1.97
C LYS A 144 -2.75 7.62 2.91
N LEU A 145 -2.55 6.83 3.94
CA LEU A 145 -3.54 6.53 4.96
C LEU A 145 -3.23 7.34 6.24
N GLY A 146 -4.15 8.18 6.65
CA GLY A 146 -4.00 8.98 7.85
C GLY A 146 -3.96 8.12 9.10
N ILE A 147 -2.95 8.33 9.92
CA ILE A 147 -2.79 7.70 11.24
C ILE A 147 -2.82 8.71 12.39
N GLY A 148 -3.07 9.99 12.08
CA GLY A 148 -3.07 11.08 13.04
C GLY A 148 -1.68 11.55 13.46
N ALA A 149 -1.62 12.76 14.00
CA ALA A 149 -0.41 13.34 14.55
C ALA A 149 -0.07 12.71 15.92
N LYS A 150 1.20 12.84 16.33
CA LYS A 150 1.65 12.47 17.68
C LYS A 150 0.77 13.11 18.76
N LEU A 151 0.50 12.39 19.83
CA LEU A 151 -0.29 12.89 20.96
C LEU A 151 0.44 13.99 21.73
N HIS A 152 1.78 13.90 21.83
CA HIS A 152 2.62 14.87 22.50
C HIS A 152 3.75 15.33 21.58
N PRO A 153 4.10 16.64 21.57
CA PRO A 153 5.18 17.18 20.74
C PRO A 153 6.53 16.47 20.94
N ASP A 154 6.86 16.14 22.20
CA ASP A 154 8.14 15.53 22.59
C ASP A 154 8.19 14.01 22.36
N GLN A 155 7.07 13.37 21.97
CA GLN A 155 7.05 11.94 21.67
C GLN A 155 7.94 11.65 20.46
N PRO A 156 8.89 10.69 20.54
CA PRO A 156 9.65 10.25 19.37
C PRO A 156 8.70 9.74 18.28
N LEU A 157 8.96 10.12 17.03
CA LEU A 157 8.12 9.70 15.90
C LEU A 157 8.09 8.18 15.73
N ALA A 158 9.23 7.53 15.97
CA ALA A 158 9.33 6.06 15.91
C ALA A 158 8.36 5.39 16.89
N ASP A 159 8.25 5.89 18.11
CA ASP A 159 7.34 5.34 19.13
C ASP A 159 5.87 5.52 18.71
N TRP A 160 5.55 6.64 18.06
CA TRP A 160 4.20 6.89 17.56
C TRP A 160 3.83 5.93 16.44
N VAL A 161 4.64 5.83 15.40
CA VAL A 161 4.31 4.97 14.25
C VAL A 161 4.37 3.48 14.59
N LEU A 162 5.15 3.08 15.59
CA LEU A 162 5.21 1.71 16.10
C LEU A 162 4.18 1.41 17.20
N SER A 163 3.39 2.41 17.63
CA SER A 163 2.30 2.19 18.57
C SER A 163 1.16 1.39 17.92
N VAL A 164 0.54 0.53 18.73
CA VAL A 164 -0.59 -0.31 18.30
C VAL A 164 -1.86 0.52 18.22
N MET A 165 -2.57 0.42 17.11
CA MET A 165 -3.90 1.02 16.93
C MET A 165 -4.97 0.20 17.63
N LYS A 166 -5.91 0.83 18.29
CA LYS A 166 -7.02 0.20 19.04
C LYS A 166 -8.28 1.05 18.95
N GLY A 167 -9.43 0.43 19.20
CA GLY A 167 -10.73 1.13 19.26
C GLY A 167 -10.99 1.95 18.02
N ASP A 168 -11.40 3.20 18.21
CA ASP A 168 -11.82 4.10 17.11
C ASP A 168 -10.72 4.34 16.08
N ASP A 169 -9.45 4.38 16.48
CA ASP A 169 -8.35 4.56 15.53
C ASP A 169 -8.27 3.39 14.52
N LEU A 170 -8.46 2.16 14.99
CA LEU A 170 -8.45 0.98 14.12
C LEU A 170 -9.67 0.95 13.19
N GLU A 171 -10.85 1.28 13.69
CA GLU A 171 -12.08 1.38 12.88
C GLU A 171 -11.99 2.50 11.85
N ASN A 172 -11.44 3.65 12.23
CA ASN A 172 -11.20 4.75 11.31
C ASN A 172 -10.20 4.36 10.22
N LEU A 173 -9.10 3.71 10.58
CA LEU A 173 -8.16 3.18 9.59
C LEU A 173 -8.83 2.19 8.65
N ARG A 174 -9.64 1.27 9.18
CA ARG A 174 -10.40 0.30 8.37
C ARG A 174 -11.29 1.01 7.35
N SER A 175 -11.97 2.08 7.74
CA SER A 175 -12.80 2.88 6.84
C SER A 175 -11.98 3.52 5.72
N ALA A 176 -10.81 4.10 6.03
CA ALA A 176 -9.89 4.62 5.02
C ALA A 176 -9.34 3.53 4.09
N CYS A 177 -9.10 2.32 4.62
CA CYS A 177 -8.67 1.18 3.82
C CYS A 177 -9.75 0.73 2.83
N LEU A 178 -11.03 0.74 3.20
CA LEU A 178 -12.13 0.44 2.27
C LEU A 178 -12.19 1.46 1.12
N GLU A 179 -12.08 2.75 1.42
CA GLU A 179 -11.99 3.80 0.39
C GLU A 179 -10.74 3.61 -0.51
N ALA A 180 -9.62 3.17 0.08
CA ALA A 180 -8.40 2.86 -0.69
C ALA A 180 -8.60 1.64 -1.60
N CYS A 181 -9.34 0.62 -1.14
CA CYS A 181 -9.70 -0.55 -1.97
C CYS A 181 -10.51 -0.12 -3.21
N ASP A 182 -11.46 0.80 -3.05
CA ASP A 182 -12.23 1.35 -4.18
C ASP A 182 -11.40 2.24 -5.10
N ALA A 183 -10.36 2.89 -4.59
CA ALA A 183 -9.47 3.73 -5.38
C ALA A 183 -8.46 2.94 -6.23
N ILE A 184 -8.01 1.75 -5.79
CA ILE A 184 -7.02 0.93 -6.49
C ILE A 184 -7.41 0.65 -7.96
N PRO A 185 -8.65 0.19 -8.27
CA PRO A 185 -9.08 -0.03 -9.65
C PRO A 185 -9.01 1.23 -10.52
N LEU A 186 -9.33 2.41 -9.98
CA LEU A 186 -9.22 3.68 -10.70
C LEU A 186 -7.77 3.99 -11.07
N LEU A 187 -6.82 3.77 -10.14
CA LEU A 187 -5.41 3.98 -10.40
C LEU A 187 -4.87 3.00 -11.45
N VAL A 188 -5.27 1.74 -11.37
CA VAL A 188 -4.90 0.71 -12.37
C VAL A 188 -5.47 1.05 -13.75
N ASN A 189 -6.65 1.67 -13.83
CA ASN A 189 -7.23 2.16 -15.08
C ASN A 189 -6.61 3.46 -15.60
N GLY A 190 -5.71 4.09 -14.84
CA GLY A 190 -5.12 5.38 -15.21
C GLY A 190 -5.99 6.60 -14.88
N GLU A 191 -7.11 6.40 -14.15
CA GLU A 191 -8.07 7.44 -13.76
C GLU A 191 -7.65 8.17 -12.46
N ILE A 192 -6.34 8.47 -12.33
CA ILE A 192 -5.81 9.02 -11.07
C ILE A 192 -6.42 10.37 -10.67
N GLU A 193 -6.74 11.25 -11.65
CA GLU A 193 -7.37 12.54 -11.37
C GLU A 193 -8.78 12.36 -10.79
N LYS A 194 -9.52 11.39 -11.33
CA LYS A 194 -10.84 11.02 -10.81
C LYS A 194 -10.73 10.48 -9.38
N ALA A 195 -9.78 9.57 -9.13
CA ALA A 195 -9.53 9.07 -7.80
C ALA A 195 -9.14 10.19 -6.82
N MET A 196 -8.27 11.13 -7.23
CA MET A 196 -7.91 12.29 -6.42
C MET A 196 -9.12 13.19 -6.14
N GLY A 197 -9.99 13.43 -7.11
CA GLY A 197 -11.22 14.23 -6.95
C GLY A 197 -12.20 13.60 -5.95
N LEU A 198 -12.35 12.26 -6.00
CA LEU A 198 -13.30 11.55 -5.13
C LEU A 198 -12.81 11.43 -3.68
N TYR A 199 -11.52 11.15 -3.48
CA TYR A 199 -11.01 10.75 -2.16
C TYR A 199 -10.15 11.79 -1.45
N ASN A 200 -9.64 12.83 -2.13
CA ASN A 200 -8.86 13.89 -1.48
C ASN A 200 -9.71 15.01 -0.89
N ALA A 201 -10.99 15.12 -1.26
CA ALA A 201 -11.88 16.14 -0.73
C ALA A 201 -12.05 16.01 0.79
N ALA A 202 -12.14 17.13 1.49
CA ALA A 202 -12.50 17.12 2.90
C ALA A 202 -13.96 16.64 3.03
N LYS A 203 -14.16 15.53 3.73
CA LYS A 203 -15.48 15.11 4.22
C LYS A 203 -15.75 15.77 5.55
#